data_e622927921daaf5961c8a825c619a987
#
_entry.id   e622927921daaf5961c8a825c619a987
#
_cell.length_a   1.000
_cell.length_b   1.000
_cell.length_c   1.000
_cell.angle_alpha   90.00
_cell.angle_beta   90.00
_cell.angle_gamma   90.00
#
_symmetry.space_group_name_H-M   'P 1'
#
loop_
_entity.id
_entity.type
_entity.pdbx_description
1 polymer ?
#
loop_
_entity_poly.entity_id
_entity_poly.type
_entity_poly.pdbx_seq_one_letter_code
_entity_poly.pdbx_strand_id
1 'polypeptide(L)'
;MTLLTYSRLTGVWFLAVLATVWAIASWLLPVDGDLARVGGYAENDFGWRAPQTTFDKNLFHVTTDLKDYNRYYDVVLLGDSFSCDQESRRFGWQNYFINRTGLSMIVIDTRRYWPQEIMESEAFKKFPPKLFIFESVERYLHERVAYFSKETPPPKKASPTALEPLFATAKPLGVAPHEEAAKTKPGYDPDHVLGHLGAIFQRRTHLNNQVLEVPLAKPGLFSSPNDRDLLVYFDESRKKDLKESDFSDLRSGISVFQKIIESNGITKFVLLIAPDKTSSYAPYLKNPQDATVNLVAEVAKDPSLPVPRTDKILTEAIAAGIPDIYLSNDSHWGSHGHRLFAKAIADFLGAPDKN
;
A
#
# COMPACT_ATOMS: atom_id res chain seq x y z
N MET A 1 -21.64 22.87 52.37
CA MET A 1 -21.87 23.21 50.94
C MET A 1 -23.28 22.77 50.59
N THR A 2 -24.09 23.64 50.03
CA THR A 2 -25.45 23.28 49.64
C THR A 2 -25.44 22.43 48.39
N LEU A 3 -26.45 21.57 48.19
CA LEU A 3 -26.59 20.73 46.99
C LEU A 3 -26.51 21.57 45.71
N LEU A 4 -27.09 22.78 45.74
CA LEU A 4 -27.07 23.71 44.62
C LEU A 4 -25.67 24.23 44.30
N THR A 5 -24.86 24.50 45.31
CA THR A 5 -23.44 24.92 45.12
C THR A 5 -22.61 23.80 44.58
N TYR A 6 -22.82 22.57 45.06
CA TYR A 6 -22.14 21.37 44.52
C TYR A 6 -22.47 21.14 43.05
N SER A 7 -23.76 21.14 42.70
CA SER A 7 -24.21 20.95 41.31
C SER A 7 -23.64 22.00 40.35
N ARG A 8 -23.60 23.29 40.78
CA ARG A 8 -23.02 24.36 39.97
C ARG A 8 -21.52 24.19 39.77
N LEU A 9 -20.77 23.83 40.83
CA LEU A 9 -19.32 23.59 40.72
C LEU A 9 -19.02 22.41 39.83
N THR A 10 -19.76 21.29 39.95
CA THR A 10 -19.61 20.13 39.09
C THR A 10 -19.91 20.47 37.63
N GLY A 11 -20.98 21.25 37.38
CA GLY A 11 -21.32 21.70 36.02
C GLY A 11 -20.25 22.59 35.40
N VAL A 12 -19.71 23.56 36.16
CA VAL A 12 -18.62 24.42 35.69
C VAL A 12 -17.36 23.62 35.40
N TRP A 13 -17.00 22.67 36.28
CA TRP A 13 -15.84 21.80 36.05
C TRP A 13 -16.00 20.93 34.81
N PHE A 14 -17.16 20.33 34.64
CA PHE A 14 -17.46 19.52 33.45
C PHE A 14 -17.36 20.33 32.15
N LEU A 15 -17.94 21.55 32.14
CA LEU A 15 -17.84 22.45 30.98
C LEU A 15 -16.41 22.90 30.72
N ALA A 16 -15.61 23.15 31.75
CA ALA A 16 -14.20 23.50 31.62
C ALA A 16 -13.39 22.33 30.98
N VAL A 17 -13.64 21.09 31.42
CA VAL A 17 -13.00 19.90 30.82
C VAL A 17 -13.40 19.75 29.37
N LEU A 18 -14.70 19.85 29.03
CA LEU A 18 -15.18 19.79 27.65
C LEU A 18 -14.56 20.89 26.77
N ALA A 19 -14.51 22.12 27.27
CA ALA A 19 -13.90 23.24 26.55
C ALA A 19 -12.38 23.00 26.29
N THR A 20 -11.69 22.44 27.29
CA THR A 20 -10.27 22.10 27.16
C THR A 20 -10.05 20.99 26.10
N VAL A 21 -10.85 19.92 26.17
CA VAL A 21 -10.79 18.83 25.17
C VAL A 21 -11.10 19.36 23.78
N TRP A 22 -12.14 20.21 23.67
CA TRP A 22 -12.51 20.82 22.40
C TRP A 22 -11.39 21.72 21.85
N ALA A 23 -10.77 22.56 22.70
CA ALA A 23 -9.66 23.42 22.29
C ALA A 23 -8.44 22.62 21.80
N ILE A 24 -8.08 21.55 22.53
CA ILE A 24 -7.00 20.65 22.12
C ILE A 24 -7.35 19.97 20.77
N ALA A 25 -8.57 19.44 20.64
CA ALA A 25 -9.03 18.79 19.41
C ALA A 25 -9.01 19.74 18.21
N SER A 26 -9.42 21.01 18.43
CA SER A 26 -9.44 22.03 17.37
C SER A 26 -8.05 22.48 16.95
N TRP A 27 -7.04 22.25 17.79
CA TRP A 27 -5.65 22.62 17.52
C TRP A 27 -4.83 21.50 16.87
N LEU A 28 -5.25 20.24 17.05
CA LEU A 28 -4.59 19.09 16.43
C LEU A 28 -5.03 18.96 14.97
N LEU A 29 -4.08 18.72 14.07
CA LEU A 29 -4.39 18.29 12.71
C LEU A 29 -4.92 16.86 12.74
N PRO A 30 -5.93 16.52 11.91
CA PRO A 30 -6.33 15.14 11.73
C PRO A 30 -5.13 14.30 11.28
N VAL A 31 -4.97 13.11 11.84
CA VAL A 31 -3.88 12.20 11.46
C VAL A 31 -4.36 11.34 10.29
N ASP A 32 -3.88 11.65 9.09
CA ASP A 32 -4.22 10.89 7.89
C ASP A 32 -3.39 9.61 7.74
N GLY A 33 -2.13 9.63 8.18
CA GLY A 33 -1.22 8.50 8.04
C GLY A 33 -1.49 7.36 9.03
N ASP A 34 -1.45 6.13 8.57
CA ASP A 34 -1.66 4.93 9.38
C ASP A 34 -0.58 4.77 10.46
N LEU A 35 0.69 5.02 10.13
CA LEU A 35 1.81 4.91 11.08
C LEU A 35 1.72 5.97 12.18
N ALA A 36 1.42 7.21 11.82
CA ALA A 36 1.26 8.27 12.81
C ALA A 36 0.06 8.01 13.72
N ARG A 37 -1.06 7.57 13.16
CA ARG A 37 -2.28 7.25 13.91
C ARG A 37 -2.07 6.09 14.89
N VAL A 38 -1.53 4.97 14.42
CA VAL A 38 -1.32 3.76 15.23
C VAL A 38 -0.17 3.95 16.23
N GLY A 39 0.88 4.65 15.82
CA GLY A 39 2.05 4.92 16.67
C GLY A 39 1.89 6.09 17.63
N GLY A 40 0.82 6.88 17.54
CA GLY A 40 0.63 8.07 18.36
C GLY A 40 1.62 9.20 18.07
N TYR A 41 2.01 9.35 16.79
CA TYR A 41 2.88 10.43 16.32
C TYR A 41 2.06 11.63 15.84
N ALA A 42 2.59 12.84 16.03
CA ALA A 42 1.87 14.05 15.66
C ALA A 42 1.94 14.31 14.14
N GLU A 43 0.79 14.64 13.55
CA GLU A 43 0.72 15.04 12.14
C GLU A 43 1.54 16.32 11.87
N ASN A 44 1.65 17.20 12.86
CA ASN A 44 2.48 18.41 12.77
C ASN A 44 3.96 18.09 12.55
N ASP A 45 4.44 16.93 13.02
CA ASP A 45 5.83 16.51 12.91
C ASP A 45 6.05 15.65 11.67
N PHE A 46 5.16 14.67 11.44
CA PHE A 46 5.33 13.64 10.41
C PHE A 46 4.41 13.80 9.19
N GLY A 47 3.42 14.70 9.22
CA GLY A 47 2.55 14.92 8.06
C GLY A 47 3.32 15.50 6.87
N TRP A 48 3.07 14.96 5.68
CA TRP A 48 3.63 15.45 4.43
C TRP A 48 3.19 16.89 4.13
N ARG A 49 4.05 17.67 3.47
CA ARG A 49 3.83 19.09 3.15
C ARG A 49 3.88 19.39 1.65
N ALA A 50 4.55 18.56 0.86
CA ALA A 50 4.55 18.71 -0.59
C ALA A 50 3.17 18.36 -1.17
N PRO A 51 2.70 19.04 -2.21
CA PRO A 51 1.48 18.66 -2.91
C PRO A 51 1.55 17.24 -3.44
N GLN A 52 0.42 16.53 -3.40
CA GLN A 52 0.28 15.20 -3.98
C GLN A 52 -0.58 15.26 -5.24
N THR A 53 -0.24 14.47 -6.24
CA THR A 53 -1.01 14.39 -7.49
C THR A 53 -2.12 13.36 -7.35
N THR A 54 -3.37 13.74 -7.62
CA THR A 54 -4.55 12.91 -7.47
C THR A 54 -5.47 12.98 -8.69
N PHE A 55 -6.41 12.03 -8.80
CA PHE A 55 -7.46 12.02 -9.81
C PHE A 55 -8.80 12.42 -9.18
N ASP A 56 -9.70 13.04 -9.92
CA ASP A 56 -11.03 13.42 -9.43
C ASP A 56 -11.85 12.23 -8.94
N LYS A 57 -11.62 11.07 -9.55
CA LYS A 57 -12.26 9.80 -9.21
C LYS A 57 -11.34 8.63 -9.48
N ASN A 58 -11.59 7.51 -8.83
CA ASN A 58 -10.95 6.25 -9.18
C ASN A 58 -11.39 5.79 -10.57
N LEU A 59 -10.44 5.34 -11.38
CA LEU A 59 -10.67 4.81 -12.73
C LEU A 59 -10.96 3.30 -12.72
N PHE A 60 -10.85 2.67 -11.56
CA PHE A 60 -11.07 1.25 -11.34
C PHE A 60 -12.27 0.99 -10.43
N HIS A 61 -12.74 -0.24 -10.43
CA HIS A 61 -13.83 -0.68 -9.55
C HIS A 61 -13.23 -1.42 -8.35
N VAL A 62 -13.52 -0.96 -7.13
CA VAL A 62 -13.16 -1.67 -5.90
C VAL A 62 -14.36 -2.43 -5.40
N THR A 63 -14.20 -3.69 -5.04
CA THR A 63 -15.27 -4.49 -4.47
C THR A 63 -14.86 -5.19 -3.19
N THR A 64 -15.81 -5.28 -2.28
CA THR A 64 -15.74 -6.08 -1.06
C THR A 64 -16.64 -7.32 -1.12
N ASP A 65 -17.36 -7.52 -2.22
CA ASP A 65 -18.21 -8.69 -2.48
C ASP A 65 -17.95 -9.24 -3.89
N LEU A 66 -17.59 -10.52 -4.01
CA LEU A 66 -17.37 -11.19 -5.30
C LEU A 66 -18.58 -11.15 -6.24
N LYS A 67 -19.79 -10.89 -5.74
CA LYS A 67 -20.99 -10.69 -6.56
C LYS A 67 -20.88 -9.50 -7.50
N ASP A 68 -20.06 -8.51 -7.16
CA ASP A 68 -19.81 -7.35 -8.01
C ASP A 68 -18.91 -7.67 -9.21
N TYR A 69 -18.18 -8.79 -9.16
CA TYR A 69 -17.47 -9.35 -10.31
C TYR A 69 -18.49 -10.09 -11.23
N ASN A 70 -19.39 -9.34 -11.82
CA ASN A 70 -20.53 -9.84 -12.60
C ASN A 70 -20.42 -9.61 -14.11
N ARG A 71 -19.28 -9.08 -14.58
CA ARG A 71 -18.94 -8.81 -15.98
C ARG A 71 -17.45 -9.02 -16.24
N TYR A 72 -17.07 -8.97 -17.51
CA TYR A 72 -15.67 -9.03 -17.92
C TYR A 72 -14.90 -7.76 -17.50
N TYR A 73 -13.69 -7.99 -17.00
CA TYR A 73 -12.64 -6.99 -16.81
C TYR A 73 -11.36 -7.49 -17.44
N ASP A 74 -10.57 -6.60 -18.06
CA ASP A 74 -9.27 -6.95 -18.62
C ASP A 74 -8.30 -7.40 -17.54
N VAL A 75 -8.39 -6.76 -16.36
CA VAL A 75 -7.53 -6.98 -15.20
C VAL A 75 -8.38 -7.29 -13.97
N VAL A 76 -8.06 -8.40 -13.31
CA VAL A 76 -8.49 -8.69 -11.94
C VAL A 76 -7.28 -8.51 -11.05
N LEU A 77 -7.37 -7.60 -10.11
CA LEU A 77 -6.35 -7.33 -9.11
C LEU A 77 -6.84 -7.82 -7.75
N LEU A 78 -6.13 -8.78 -7.17
CA LEU A 78 -6.28 -9.17 -5.78
C LEU A 78 -5.14 -8.53 -5.00
N GLY A 79 -5.43 -7.61 -4.09
CA GLY A 79 -4.40 -6.83 -3.42
C GLY A 79 -4.73 -6.48 -1.97
N ASP A 80 -3.76 -6.01 -1.23
CA ASP A 80 -3.93 -5.54 0.15
C ASP A 80 -4.16 -4.02 0.23
N SER A 81 -3.78 -3.41 1.36
CA SER A 81 -3.99 -1.98 1.60
C SER A 81 -3.31 -1.08 0.56
N PHE A 82 -2.20 -1.51 -0.05
CA PHE A 82 -1.53 -0.76 -1.12
C PHE A 82 -2.36 -0.66 -2.41
N SER A 83 -3.35 -1.52 -2.54
CA SER A 83 -4.28 -1.53 -3.67
C SER A 83 -5.72 -1.16 -3.28
N CYS A 84 -6.18 -1.53 -2.08
CA CYS A 84 -7.58 -1.39 -1.68
C CYS A 84 -7.85 -0.13 -0.85
N ASP A 85 -6.94 0.24 0.07
CA ASP A 85 -7.13 1.40 0.96
C ASP A 85 -6.83 2.75 0.25
N GLN A 86 -6.54 2.70 -1.04
CA GLN A 86 -6.26 3.86 -1.90
C GLN A 86 -7.52 4.59 -2.38
N GLU A 87 -8.70 4.01 -2.16
CA GLU A 87 -9.96 4.55 -2.67
C GLU A 87 -10.20 5.99 -2.21
N SER A 88 -9.91 6.28 -0.95
CA SER A 88 -10.08 7.62 -0.38
C SER A 88 -9.03 8.63 -0.85
N ARG A 89 -7.88 8.18 -1.35
CA ARG A 89 -6.75 9.05 -1.68
C ARG A 89 -6.70 9.43 -3.17
N ARG A 90 -7.29 8.63 -4.06
CA ARG A 90 -7.36 8.87 -5.51
C ARG A 90 -6.01 9.05 -6.23
N PHE A 91 -4.89 8.83 -5.56
CA PHE A 91 -3.56 8.81 -6.19
C PHE A 91 -2.96 7.41 -6.27
N GLY A 92 -3.81 6.38 -6.10
CA GLY A 92 -3.42 4.98 -6.21
C GLY A 92 -2.80 4.64 -7.57
N TRP A 93 -1.83 3.73 -7.56
CA TRP A 93 -1.08 3.32 -8.75
C TRP A 93 -1.98 2.78 -9.88
N GLN A 94 -3.13 2.22 -9.54
CA GLN A 94 -4.11 1.70 -10.50
C GLN A 94 -4.63 2.80 -11.42
N ASN A 95 -4.86 4.03 -10.88
CA ASN A 95 -5.29 5.15 -11.69
C ASN A 95 -4.26 5.52 -12.77
N TYR A 96 -2.98 5.55 -12.41
CA TYR A 96 -1.90 5.82 -13.37
C TYR A 96 -1.78 4.71 -14.40
N PHE A 97 -1.87 3.44 -13.98
CA PHE A 97 -1.82 2.29 -14.87
C PHE A 97 -2.98 2.28 -15.88
N ILE A 98 -4.22 2.45 -15.39
CA ILE A 98 -5.42 2.48 -16.24
C ILE A 98 -5.41 3.71 -17.15
N ASN A 99 -5.02 4.87 -16.64
CA ASN A 99 -4.94 6.07 -17.45
C ASN A 99 -3.98 5.91 -18.65
N ARG A 100 -2.84 5.22 -18.43
CA ARG A 100 -1.86 4.89 -19.48
C ARG A 100 -2.36 3.81 -20.43
N THR A 101 -3.00 2.77 -19.92
CA THR A 101 -3.35 1.58 -20.70
C THR A 101 -4.77 1.56 -21.22
N GLY A 102 -5.72 2.22 -20.56
CA GLY A 102 -7.14 2.17 -20.88
C GLY A 102 -7.82 0.83 -20.54
N LEU A 103 -7.14 -0.06 -19.81
CA LEU A 103 -7.68 -1.36 -19.43
C LEU A 103 -8.72 -1.23 -18.31
N SER A 104 -9.79 -2.01 -18.39
CA SER A 104 -10.76 -2.13 -17.31
C SER A 104 -10.20 -2.98 -16.17
N MET A 105 -10.39 -2.55 -14.92
CA MET A 105 -9.86 -3.22 -13.73
C MET A 105 -10.90 -3.34 -12.63
N ILE A 106 -10.98 -4.52 -12.01
CA ILE A 106 -11.63 -4.75 -10.73
C ILE A 106 -10.58 -5.08 -9.67
N VAL A 107 -10.71 -4.45 -8.50
CA VAL A 107 -9.82 -4.63 -7.35
C VAL A 107 -10.58 -5.35 -6.25
N ILE A 108 -10.00 -6.44 -5.75
CA ILE A 108 -10.57 -7.31 -4.72
C ILE A 108 -9.59 -7.35 -3.54
N ASP A 109 -10.12 -7.28 -2.32
CA ASP A 109 -9.31 -7.19 -1.11
C ASP A 109 -8.86 -8.58 -0.64
N THR A 110 -7.54 -8.82 -0.53
CA THR A 110 -6.95 -10.07 -0.01
C THR A 110 -7.29 -10.35 1.44
N ARG A 111 -7.73 -9.35 2.21
CA ARG A 111 -8.18 -9.54 3.59
C ARG A 111 -9.53 -10.24 3.68
N ARG A 112 -10.26 -10.35 2.56
CA ARG A 112 -11.59 -10.94 2.46
C ARG A 112 -11.63 -12.24 1.68
N TYR A 113 -10.77 -12.36 0.66
CA TYR A 113 -10.77 -13.49 -0.26
C TYR A 113 -9.37 -13.99 -0.53
N TRP A 114 -9.23 -15.29 -0.54
CA TRP A 114 -8.00 -15.95 -0.96
C TRP A 114 -7.97 -16.13 -2.49
N PRO A 115 -6.78 -16.23 -3.10
CA PRO A 115 -6.68 -16.46 -4.54
C PRO A 115 -7.50 -17.64 -5.06
N GLN A 116 -7.56 -18.74 -4.30
CA GLN A 116 -8.33 -19.93 -4.67
C GLN A 116 -9.82 -19.64 -4.77
N GLU A 117 -10.38 -18.87 -3.82
CA GLU A 117 -11.81 -18.52 -3.83
C GLU A 117 -12.17 -17.69 -5.06
N ILE A 118 -11.28 -16.78 -5.50
CA ILE A 118 -11.47 -16.01 -6.72
C ILE A 118 -11.49 -16.93 -7.94
N MET A 119 -10.48 -17.82 -8.07
CA MET A 119 -10.36 -18.73 -9.22
C MET A 119 -11.50 -19.73 -9.31
N GLU A 120 -12.03 -20.19 -8.18
CA GLU A 120 -13.15 -21.12 -8.10
C GLU A 120 -14.51 -20.44 -8.28
N SER A 121 -14.57 -19.11 -8.20
CA SER A 121 -15.81 -18.36 -8.36
C SER A 121 -16.38 -18.56 -9.75
N GLU A 122 -17.72 -18.56 -9.83
CA GLU A 122 -18.43 -18.61 -11.11
C GLU A 122 -18.14 -17.39 -11.99
N ALA A 123 -17.83 -16.25 -11.36
CA ALA A 123 -17.44 -15.03 -12.04
C ALA A 123 -16.13 -15.20 -12.82
N PHE A 124 -15.08 -15.72 -12.17
CA PHE A 124 -13.79 -15.95 -12.80
C PHE A 124 -13.88 -17.00 -13.93
N LYS A 125 -14.65 -18.07 -13.71
CA LYS A 125 -14.86 -19.12 -14.73
C LYS A 125 -15.60 -18.58 -15.94
N LYS A 126 -16.59 -17.72 -15.75
CA LYS A 126 -17.42 -17.13 -16.80
C LYS A 126 -16.74 -15.95 -17.51
N PHE A 127 -16.00 -15.15 -16.79
CA PHE A 127 -15.35 -13.93 -17.27
C PHE A 127 -13.83 -13.93 -16.93
N PRO A 128 -13.06 -14.95 -17.41
CA PRO A 128 -11.63 -15.00 -17.09
C PRO A 128 -10.93 -13.74 -17.62
N PRO A 129 -10.17 -13.03 -16.77
CA PRO A 129 -9.46 -11.83 -17.19
C PRO A 129 -8.27 -12.20 -18.10
N LYS A 130 -7.77 -11.25 -18.87
CA LYS A 130 -6.49 -11.42 -19.60
C LYS A 130 -5.30 -11.35 -18.64
N LEU A 131 -5.42 -10.55 -17.59
CA LEU A 131 -4.36 -10.35 -16.61
C LEU A 131 -4.93 -10.53 -15.19
N PHE A 132 -4.33 -11.43 -14.44
CA PHE A 132 -4.56 -11.53 -12.99
C PHE A 132 -3.33 -10.99 -12.27
N ILE A 133 -3.53 -9.96 -11.48
CA ILE A 133 -2.49 -9.37 -10.65
C ILE A 133 -2.74 -9.79 -9.21
N PHE A 134 -1.73 -10.39 -8.57
CA PHE A 134 -1.72 -10.52 -7.11
C PHE A 134 -0.74 -9.50 -6.54
N GLU A 135 -1.23 -8.58 -5.73
CA GLU A 135 -0.40 -7.59 -5.05
C GLU A 135 -0.30 -7.94 -3.59
N SER A 136 0.91 -7.85 -3.06
CA SER A 136 1.19 -8.06 -1.64
C SER A 136 2.27 -7.13 -1.15
N VAL A 137 2.05 -6.53 0.02
CA VAL A 137 3.13 -5.85 0.73
C VAL A 137 4.23 -6.86 1.11
N GLU A 138 5.46 -6.40 1.04
CA GLU A 138 6.67 -7.23 1.16
C GLU A 138 6.72 -8.05 2.46
N ARG A 139 6.37 -7.44 3.62
CA ARG A 139 6.42 -8.07 4.95
C ARG A 139 5.49 -9.29 5.13
N TYR A 140 4.41 -9.37 4.35
CA TYR A 140 3.46 -10.49 4.40
C TYR A 140 3.57 -11.43 3.19
N LEU A 141 4.48 -11.16 2.27
CA LEU A 141 4.60 -11.91 1.02
C LEU A 141 4.84 -13.40 1.27
N HIS A 142 5.77 -13.73 2.17
CA HIS A 142 6.11 -15.12 2.47
C HIS A 142 4.88 -15.89 2.99
N GLU A 143 4.14 -15.32 3.93
CA GLU A 143 2.93 -15.93 4.49
C GLU A 143 1.84 -16.16 3.44
N ARG A 144 1.75 -15.27 2.45
CA ARG A 144 0.70 -15.30 1.41
C ARG A 144 1.01 -16.20 0.22
N VAL A 145 2.27 -16.49 -0.04
CA VAL A 145 2.67 -17.14 -1.30
C VAL A 145 3.45 -18.43 -1.09
N ALA A 146 4.26 -18.55 -0.02
CA ALA A 146 5.12 -19.72 0.17
C ALA A 146 4.34 -21.04 0.31
N TYR A 147 3.12 -21.01 0.83
CA TYR A 147 2.31 -22.23 0.99
C TYR A 147 1.95 -22.88 -0.36
N PHE A 148 1.89 -22.11 -1.46
CA PHE A 148 1.66 -22.66 -2.81
C PHE A 148 2.76 -23.62 -3.25
N SER A 149 3.95 -23.55 -2.65
CA SER A 149 5.04 -24.48 -2.96
C SER A 149 4.66 -25.96 -2.76
N LYS A 150 3.65 -26.20 -1.91
CA LYS A 150 3.14 -27.54 -1.59
C LYS A 150 1.94 -27.96 -2.44
N GLU A 151 1.41 -27.03 -3.26
CA GLU A 151 0.26 -27.31 -4.11
C GLU A 151 0.66 -27.99 -5.40
N THR A 152 -0.26 -28.76 -5.98
CA THR A 152 -0.08 -29.38 -7.30
C THR A 152 -0.90 -28.61 -8.32
N PRO A 153 -0.27 -27.92 -9.28
CA PRO A 153 -1.01 -27.17 -10.28
C PRO A 153 -1.81 -28.12 -11.19
N PRO A 154 -3.03 -27.74 -11.59
CA PRO A 154 -3.79 -28.50 -12.55
C PRO A 154 -3.09 -28.55 -13.91
N PRO A 155 -3.39 -29.55 -14.77
CA PRO A 155 -2.80 -29.63 -16.10
C PRO A 155 -3.12 -28.38 -16.92
N LYS A 156 -2.10 -27.81 -17.56
CA LYS A 156 -2.21 -26.61 -18.37
C LYS A 156 -3.01 -26.92 -19.65
N LYS A 157 -4.07 -26.16 -19.91
CA LYS A 157 -4.89 -26.31 -21.13
C LYS A 157 -4.19 -25.76 -22.37
N ALA A 158 -3.61 -24.57 -22.26
CA ALA A 158 -2.87 -23.90 -23.32
C ALA A 158 -1.97 -22.82 -22.68
N SER A 159 -1.07 -22.22 -23.46
CA SER A 159 -0.36 -21.02 -23.00
C SER A 159 -1.31 -19.81 -23.04
N PRO A 160 -1.28 -18.91 -22.07
CA PRO A 160 -2.04 -17.68 -22.13
C PRO A 160 -1.68 -16.87 -23.38
N THR A 161 -2.68 -16.16 -23.91
CA THR A 161 -2.46 -15.25 -25.03
C THR A 161 -1.51 -14.14 -24.61
N ALA A 162 -0.60 -13.76 -25.51
CA ALA A 162 0.27 -12.59 -25.28
C ALA A 162 -0.55 -11.34 -24.96
N LEU A 163 -0.01 -10.44 -24.15
CA LEU A 163 -0.69 -9.20 -23.74
C LEU A 163 -0.54 -8.07 -24.76
N GLU A 164 0.46 -8.14 -25.66
CA GLU A 164 0.72 -7.11 -26.66
C GLU A 164 -0.52 -6.76 -27.51
N PRO A 165 -1.36 -7.73 -27.98
CA PRO A 165 -2.59 -7.38 -28.69
C PRO A 165 -3.58 -6.59 -27.82
N LEU A 166 -3.62 -6.83 -26.51
CA LEU A 166 -4.48 -6.10 -25.59
C LEU A 166 -4.04 -4.64 -25.49
N PHE A 167 -2.73 -4.38 -25.34
CA PHE A 167 -2.19 -3.02 -25.31
C PHE A 167 -2.25 -2.32 -26.65
N ALA A 168 -2.18 -3.04 -27.78
CA ALA A 168 -2.29 -2.47 -29.10
C ALA A 168 -3.69 -1.87 -29.38
N THR A 169 -4.74 -2.48 -28.82
CA THR A 169 -6.13 -2.03 -28.99
C THR A 169 -6.59 -1.09 -27.90
N ALA A 170 -5.98 -1.11 -26.74
CA ALA A 170 -6.30 -0.26 -25.62
C ALA A 170 -5.89 1.20 -25.90
N LYS A 171 -6.73 2.14 -25.47
CA LYS A 171 -6.49 3.58 -25.64
C LYS A 171 -6.31 4.23 -24.27
N PRO A 172 -5.20 4.96 -24.05
CA PRO A 172 -5.03 5.79 -22.88
C PRO A 172 -6.27 6.67 -22.66
N LEU A 173 -6.67 6.84 -21.41
CA LEU A 173 -7.87 7.62 -21.10
C LEU A 173 -7.62 9.13 -21.21
N GLY A 174 -6.36 9.57 -21.05
CA GLY A 174 -5.98 10.97 -21.12
C GLY A 174 -6.58 11.83 -20.01
N VAL A 175 -6.92 11.22 -18.86
CA VAL A 175 -7.44 11.94 -17.70
C VAL A 175 -6.27 12.66 -17.02
N ALA A 176 -6.36 13.99 -16.96
CA ALA A 176 -5.35 14.81 -16.28
C ALA A 176 -5.55 14.70 -14.76
N PRO A 177 -4.55 14.28 -13.99
CA PRO A 177 -4.58 14.42 -12.55
C PRO A 177 -4.33 15.88 -12.15
N HIS A 178 -4.73 16.26 -10.94
CA HIS A 178 -4.49 17.58 -10.36
C HIS A 178 -3.68 17.49 -9.06
N GLU A 179 -3.11 18.60 -8.62
CA GLU A 179 -2.40 18.68 -7.35
C GLU A 179 -3.36 18.88 -6.19
N GLU A 180 -3.22 18.06 -5.15
CA GLU A 180 -3.89 18.20 -3.85
C GLU A 180 -2.88 18.71 -2.83
N ALA A 181 -3.15 19.89 -2.28
CA ALA A 181 -2.29 20.47 -1.26
C ALA A 181 -2.38 19.69 0.08
N ALA A 182 -1.28 19.70 0.81
CA ALA A 182 -1.24 19.16 2.16
C ALA A 182 -2.26 19.86 3.08
N LYS A 183 -2.85 19.12 4.00
CA LYS A 183 -3.71 19.67 5.03
C LYS A 183 -2.87 20.50 6.01
N THR A 184 -3.10 21.79 6.05
CA THR A 184 -2.37 22.73 6.92
C THR A 184 -3.20 23.27 8.08
N LYS A 185 -4.50 22.99 8.08
CA LYS A 185 -5.45 23.51 9.12
C LYS A 185 -5.93 22.36 9.98
N PRO A 186 -6.00 22.57 11.32
CA PRO A 186 -6.60 21.60 12.22
C PRO A 186 -8.07 21.38 11.87
N GLY A 187 -8.54 20.15 12.04
CA GLY A 187 -9.94 19.76 11.91
C GLY A 187 -10.45 19.19 13.23
N TYR A 188 -11.74 19.32 13.48
CA TYR A 188 -12.37 18.71 14.64
C TYR A 188 -12.88 17.31 14.30
N ASP A 189 -12.30 16.30 14.93
CA ASP A 189 -12.70 14.91 14.86
C ASP A 189 -12.55 14.28 16.26
N PRO A 190 -13.65 14.08 17.02
CA PRO A 190 -13.60 13.58 18.38
C PRO A 190 -13.06 12.14 18.47
N ASP A 191 -13.38 11.27 17.52
CA ASP A 191 -12.89 9.88 17.51
C ASP A 191 -11.39 9.86 17.27
N HIS A 192 -10.90 10.74 16.39
CA HIS A 192 -9.48 10.96 16.16
C HIS A 192 -8.78 11.37 17.45
N VAL A 193 -9.30 12.36 18.17
CA VAL A 193 -8.65 12.89 19.40
C VAL A 193 -8.50 11.82 20.46
N LEU A 194 -9.56 11.08 20.75
CA LEU A 194 -9.54 10.05 21.79
C LEU A 194 -8.61 8.88 21.39
N GLY A 195 -8.70 8.41 20.15
CA GLY A 195 -7.84 7.35 19.63
C GLY A 195 -6.37 7.76 19.64
N HIS A 196 -6.06 8.97 19.19
CA HIS A 196 -4.70 9.49 19.14
C HIS A 196 -4.09 9.73 20.52
N LEU A 197 -4.85 10.26 21.48
CA LEU A 197 -4.40 10.40 22.87
C LEU A 197 -4.09 9.03 23.49
N GLY A 198 -4.92 8.03 23.21
CA GLY A 198 -4.66 6.64 23.59
C GLY A 198 -3.36 6.10 23.02
N ALA A 199 -3.12 6.29 21.73
CA ALA A 199 -1.89 5.87 21.05
C ALA A 199 -0.64 6.60 21.59
N ILE A 200 -0.72 7.91 21.85
CA ILE A 200 0.35 8.68 22.50
C ILE A 200 0.69 8.12 23.87
N PHE A 201 -0.34 7.81 24.67
CA PHE A 201 -0.14 7.23 26.01
C PHE A 201 0.56 5.87 25.90
N GLN A 202 0.09 4.99 25.04
CA GLN A 202 0.68 3.67 24.81
C GLN A 202 2.14 3.76 24.35
N ARG A 203 2.46 4.65 23.41
CA ARG A 203 3.84 4.90 22.98
C ARG A 203 4.74 5.37 24.13
N ARG A 204 4.30 6.37 24.91
CA ARG A 204 5.08 6.91 26.02
C ARG A 204 5.29 5.93 27.17
N THR A 205 4.40 4.97 27.33
CA THR A 205 4.50 3.91 28.34
C THR A 205 5.15 2.65 27.81
N HIS A 206 5.62 2.65 26.54
CA HIS A 206 6.19 1.49 25.83
C HIS A 206 5.26 0.28 25.77
N LEU A 207 3.95 0.49 25.87
CA LEU A 207 2.93 -0.57 25.73
C LEU A 207 2.57 -0.84 24.27
N ASN A 208 2.89 0.09 23.35
CA ASN A 208 2.64 -0.06 21.92
C ASN A 208 3.97 -0.07 21.15
N ASN A 209 4.31 -1.23 20.59
CA ASN A 209 5.49 -1.44 19.76
C ASN A 209 5.11 -1.67 18.28
N GLN A 210 3.92 -1.27 17.85
CA GLN A 210 3.45 -1.50 16.47
C GLN A 210 4.16 -0.61 15.44
N VAL A 211 4.63 0.57 15.86
CA VAL A 211 5.36 1.50 14.99
C VAL A 211 6.69 1.85 15.62
N LEU A 212 7.74 1.70 14.84
CA LEU A 212 9.11 2.05 15.20
C LEU A 212 9.49 3.36 14.53
N GLU A 213 10.27 4.18 15.25
CA GLU A 213 10.92 5.37 14.74
C GLU A 213 12.40 5.05 14.51
N VAL A 214 12.82 5.07 13.24
CA VAL A 214 14.16 4.64 12.81
C VAL A 214 14.93 5.85 12.31
N PRO A 215 16.07 6.21 12.92
CA PRO A 215 16.84 7.39 12.52
C PRO A 215 17.42 7.27 11.11
N LEU A 216 17.35 8.37 10.34
CA LEU A 216 17.93 8.52 9.02
C LEU A 216 19.34 9.15 9.09
N ALA A 217 20.20 8.75 8.17
CA ALA A 217 21.56 9.29 8.04
C ALA A 217 21.58 10.68 7.39
N LYS A 218 20.54 11.06 6.64
CA LYS A 218 20.43 12.37 6.00
C LYS A 218 18.98 12.87 6.01
N PRO A 219 18.75 14.19 6.08
CA PRO A 219 17.44 14.81 5.87
C PRO A 219 17.08 14.90 4.36
N GLY A 220 15.88 15.41 4.08
CA GLY A 220 15.42 15.73 2.73
C GLY A 220 14.82 14.57 1.96
N LEU A 221 14.53 13.44 2.63
CA LEU A 221 13.84 12.30 2.04
C LEU A 221 12.30 12.44 2.13
N PHE A 222 11.84 13.32 3.01
CA PHE A 222 10.43 13.61 3.24
C PHE A 222 10.20 15.12 3.26
N SER A 223 8.99 15.54 2.91
CA SER A 223 8.55 16.94 3.01
C SER A 223 8.00 17.30 4.41
N SER A 224 7.94 16.33 5.31
CA SER A 224 7.49 16.53 6.69
C SER A 224 8.49 17.36 7.50
N PRO A 225 8.06 18.10 8.54
CA PRO A 225 8.94 18.84 9.43
C PRO A 225 9.98 17.95 10.12
N ASN A 226 9.60 16.75 10.56
CA ASN A 226 10.55 15.71 10.96
C ASN A 226 10.91 14.86 9.72
N ASP A 227 12.04 15.19 9.10
CA ASP A 227 12.62 14.49 7.94
C ASP A 227 13.88 13.67 8.31
N ARG A 228 14.11 13.49 9.62
CA ARG A 228 15.29 12.79 10.16
C ARG A 228 15.00 11.40 10.67
N ASP A 229 13.71 11.06 10.78
CA ASP A 229 13.26 9.77 11.30
C ASP A 229 12.25 9.14 10.34
N LEU A 230 12.37 7.84 10.19
CA LEU A 230 11.49 7.01 9.38
C LEU A 230 10.51 6.28 10.31
N LEU A 231 9.21 6.49 10.12
CA LEU A 231 8.20 5.66 10.77
C LEU A 231 7.99 4.38 9.96
N VAL A 232 8.01 3.23 10.64
CA VAL A 232 7.83 1.90 10.03
C VAL A 232 6.99 1.00 10.93
N TYR A 233 6.25 0.06 10.35
CA TYR A 233 5.61 -0.99 11.13
C TYR A 233 6.64 -1.94 11.74
N PHE A 234 6.41 -2.35 12.98
CA PHE A 234 7.22 -3.38 13.65
C PHE A 234 7.32 -4.68 12.82
N ASP A 235 6.23 -5.05 12.15
CA ASP A 235 6.16 -6.27 11.33
C ASP A 235 7.16 -6.28 10.16
N GLU A 236 7.66 -5.12 9.71
CA GLU A 236 8.73 -5.09 8.71
C GLU A 236 10.00 -5.78 9.21
N SER A 237 10.25 -5.76 10.54
CA SER A 237 11.42 -6.39 11.15
C SER A 237 11.43 -7.91 11.06
N ARG A 238 10.26 -8.57 10.89
CA ARG A 238 10.13 -10.03 10.77
C ARG A 238 10.90 -10.58 9.58
N LYS A 239 11.13 -9.78 8.55
CA LYS A 239 11.93 -10.18 7.39
C LYS A 239 13.39 -10.49 7.74
N LYS A 240 13.89 -10.00 8.89
CA LYS A 240 15.26 -10.29 9.37
C LYS A 240 15.45 -11.76 9.75
N ASP A 241 14.38 -12.45 10.08
CA ASP A 241 14.39 -13.85 10.52
C ASP A 241 14.32 -14.85 9.36
N LEU A 242 14.06 -14.36 8.13
CA LEU A 242 13.95 -15.20 6.94
C LEU A 242 15.31 -15.80 6.55
N LYS A 243 15.27 -17.09 6.16
CA LYS A 243 16.43 -17.90 5.77
C LYS A 243 16.39 -18.22 4.28
N GLU A 244 17.47 -18.76 3.73
CA GLU A 244 17.52 -19.15 2.32
C GLU A 244 16.46 -20.20 1.95
N SER A 245 16.08 -21.09 2.89
CA SER A 245 14.95 -22.01 2.70
C SER A 245 13.64 -21.27 2.42
N ASP A 246 13.38 -20.18 3.16
CA ASP A 246 12.15 -19.39 3.03
C ASP A 246 12.11 -18.67 1.67
N PHE A 247 13.26 -18.20 1.17
CA PHE A 247 13.35 -17.61 -0.17
C PHE A 247 13.15 -18.67 -1.27
N SER A 248 13.63 -19.90 -1.05
CA SER A 248 13.39 -21.02 -1.95
C SER A 248 11.91 -21.39 -2.02
N ASP A 249 11.25 -21.49 -0.85
CA ASP A 249 9.82 -21.77 -0.75
C ASP A 249 8.99 -20.65 -1.39
N LEU A 250 9.41 -19.41 -1.20
CA LEU A 250 8.77 -18.25 -1.83
C LEU A 250 8.85 -18.31 -3.35
N ARG A 251 10.04 -18.52 -3.94
CA ARG A 251 10.23 -18.64 -5.38
C ARG A 251 9.42 -19.81 -5.96
N SER A 252 9.46 -20.96 -5.30
CA SER A 252 8.68 -22.14 -5.68
C SER A 252 7.18 -21.87 -5.62
N GLY A 253 6.71 -21.24 -4.54
CA GLY A 253 5.30 -20.85 -4.36
C GLY A 253 4.81 -19.93 -5.47
N ILE A 254 5.59 -18.91 -5.85
CA ILE A 254 5.25 -18.00 -6.95
C ILE A 254 5.14 -18.77 -8.27
N SER A 255 6.09 -19.67 -8.57
CA SER A 255 6.08 -20.47 -9.79
C SER A 255 4.85 -21.39 -9.86
N VAL A 256 4.49 -22.02 -8.75
CA VAL A 256 3.30 -22.89 -8.68
C VAL A 256 2.02 -22.06 -8.80
N PHE A 257 1.93 -20.93 -8.10
CA PHE A 257 0.78 -20.05 -8.18
C PHE A 257 0.56 -19.53 -9.60
N GLN A 258 1.62 -19.12 -10.30
CA GLN A 258 1.55 -18.76 -11.70
C GLN A 258 0.93 -19.90 -12.55
N LYS A 259 1.41 -21.13 -12.37
CA LYS A 259 0.90 -22.30 -13.12
C LYS A 259 -0.59 -22.56 -12.84
N ILE A 260 -1.01 -22.36 -11.59
CA ILE A 260 -2.42 -22.50 -11.20
C ILE A 260 -3.28 -21.48 -11.95
N ILE A 261 -2.94 -20.19 -11.86
CA ILE A 261 -3.69 -19.09 -12.52
C ILE A 261 -3.72 -19.30 -14.05
N GLU A 262 -2.59 -19.59 -14.64
CA GLU A 262 -2.44 -19.71 -16.10
C GLU A 262 -2.97 -21.03 -16.68
N SER A 263 -3.41 -21.96 -15.84
CA SER A 263 -3.90 -23.28 -16.27
C SER A 263 -5.12 -23.22 -17.19
N ASN A 264 -5.92 -22.15 -17.10
CA ASN A 264 -7.10 -21.93 -17.96
C ASN A 264 -6.72 -21.60 -19.43
N GLY A 265 -5.46 -21.27 -19.72
CA GLY A 265 -4.97 -20.93 -21.06
C GLY A 265 -5.41 -19.55 -21.57
N ILE A 266 -5.97 -18.71 -20.73
CA ILE A 266 -6.47 -17.37 -21.07
C ILE A 266 -5.75 -16.29 -20.24
N THR A 267 -5.71 -16.51 -18.94
CA THR A 267 -5.25 -15.52 -17.96
C THR A 267 -3.75 -15.58 -17.79
N LYS A 268 -3.06 -14.44 -17.91
CA LYS A 268 -1.67 -14.27 -17.54
C LYS A 268 -1.55 -13.80 -16.11
N PHE A 269 -0.56 -14.29 -15.37
CA PHE A 269 -0.31 -13.94 -13.97
C PHE A 269 0.84 -12.95 -13.83
N VAL A 270 0.72 -12.01 -12.89
CA VAL A 270 1.80 -11.15 -12.41
C VAL A 270 1.69 -11.00 -10.91
N LEU A 271 2.79 -11.19 -10.20
CA LEU A 271 2.91 -10.86 -8.79
C LEU A 271 3.52 -9.47 -8.63
N LEU A 272 2.81 -8.58 -7.97
CA LEU A 272 3.31 -7.26 -7.58
C LEU A 272 3.70 -7.28 -6.11
N ILE A 273 4.93 -6.94 -5.83
CA ILE A 273 5.40 -6.80 -4.45
C ILE A 273 5.52 -5.31 -4.15
N ALA A 274 4.79 -4.84 -3.16
CA ALA A 274 4.93 -3.49 -2.62
C ALA A 274 6.08 -3.49 -1.60
N PRO A 275 7.26 -2.91 -1.93
CA PRO A 275 8.40 -2.92 -1.01
C PRO A 275 8.07 -2.19 0.30
N ASP A 276 8.66 -2.62 1.39
CA ASP A 276 8.56 -1.94 2.68
C ASP A 276 9.52 -0.73 2.76
N LYS A 277 9.24 0.17 3.70
CA LYS A 277 10.11 1.34 3.92
C LYS A 277 11.52 0.93 4.35
N THR A 278 11.67 -0.06 5.24
CA THR A 278 12.97 -0.51 5.73
C THR A 278 13.86 -1.12 4.65
N SER A 279 13.29 -1.72 3.59
CA SER A 279 14.06 -2.19 2.43
C SER A 279 14.30 -1.07 1.42
N SER A 280 13.33 -0.19 1.19
CA SER A 280 13.44 0.91 0.22
C SER A 280 14.41 2.02 0.67
N TYR A 281 14.42 2.35 1.96
CA TYR A 281 15.31 3.36 2.56
C TYR A 281 16.57 2.77 3.19
N ALA A 282 16.84 1.48 3.04
CA ALA A 282 17.99 0.80 3.65
C ALA A 282 19.33 1.56 3.53
N PRO A 283 19.71 2.18 2.37
CA PRO A 283 20.96 2.93 2.24
C PRO A 283 21.01 4.22 3.06
N TYR A 284 19.89 4.68 3.57
CA TYR A 284 19.75 5.95 4.29
C TYR A 284 19.47 5.79 5.77
N LEU A 285 19.39 4.56 6.27
CA LEU A 285 19.24 4.30 7.71
C LEU A 285 20.54 4.61 8.43
N LYS A 286 20.45 5.28 9.58
CA LYS A 286 21.62 5.62 10.39
C LYS A 286 22.32 4.37 10.91
N ASN A 287 21.55 3.35 11.28
CA ASN A 287 22.06 2.05 11.68
C ASN A 287 21.74 1.03 10.59
N PRO A 288 22.72 0.50 9.86
CA PRO A 288 22.47 -0.51 8.81
C PRO A 288 21.73 -1.77 9.31
N GLN A 289 21.81 -2.04 10.62
CA GLN A 289 21.10 -3.18 11.24
C GLN A 289 19.57 -3.00 11.28
N ASP A 290 19.06 -1.78 11.09
CA ASP A 290 17.64 -1.51 11.03
C ASP A 290 17.06 -1.85 9.64
N ALA A 291 17.90 -1.99 8.62
CA ALA A 291 17.51 -2.47 7.31
C ALA A 291 16.98 -3.91 7.36
N THR A 292 16.03 -4.19 6.48
CA THR A 292 15.50 -5.55 6.28
C THR A 292 15.84 -6.06 4.89
N VAL A 293 15.70 -7.37 4.69
CA VAL A 293 15.91 -7.97 3.37
C VAL A 293 14.90 -7.42 2.36
N ASN A 294 15.38 -7.16 1.15
CA ASN A 294 14.55 -6.76 0.01
C ASN A 294 14.05 -8.04 -0.70
N LEU A 295 12.81 -8.44 -0.43
CA LEU A 295 12.23 -9.65 -1.01
C LEU A 295 11.98 -9.54 -2.51
N VAL A 296 11.77 -8.33 -3.04
CA VAL A 296 11.65 -8.13 -4.49
C VAL A 296 12.96 -8.50 -5.18
N ALA A 297 14.10 -8.05 -4.62
CA ALA A 297 15.42 -8.40 -5.13
C ALA A 297 15.73 -9.90 -4.98
N GLU A 298 15.32 -10.51 -3.86
CA GLU A 298 15.51 -11.95 -3.63
C GLU A 298 14.72 -12.81 -4.61
N VAL A 299 13.46 -12.46 -4.86
CA VAL A 299 12.62 -13.16 -5.83
C VAL A 299 13.13 -12.96 -7.25
N ALA A 300 13.58 -11.76 -7.60
CA ALA A 300 14.09 -11.43 -8.93
C ALA A 300 15.43 -12.11 -9.28
N LYS A 301 16.06 -12.86 -8.36
CA LYS A 301 17.18 -13.76 -8.68
C LYS A 301 16.76 -14.89 -9.62
N ASP A 302 15.46 -15.22 -9.67
CA ASP A 302 14.89 -16.09 -10.70
C ASP A 302 14.15 -15.24 -11.75
N PRO A 303 14.76 -14.97 -12.91
CA PRO A 303 14.18 -14.12 -13.94
C PRO A 303 12.99 -14.75 -14.66
N SER A 304 12.71 -16.03 -14.42
CA SER A 304 11.53 -16.71 -14.99
C SER A 304 10.22 -16.36 -14.26
N LEU A 305 10.32 -15.80 -13.06
CA LEU A 305 9.16 -15.43 -12.27
C LEU A 305 8.53 -14.12 -12.78
N PRO A 306 7.20 -14.04 -12.82
CA PRO A 306 6.48 -12.88 -13.33
C PRO A 306 6.38 -11.74 -12.28
N VAL A 307 7.54 -11.22 -11.88
CA VAL A 307 7.67 -10.22 -10.81
C VAL A 307 8.44 -9.00 -11.32
N PRO A 308 7.79 -7.83 -11.50
CA PRO A 308 8.48 -6.60 -11.86
C PRO A 308 9.35 -6.07 -10.73
N ARG A 309 10.47 -5.40 -11.09
CA ARG A 309 11.43 -4.78 -10.16
C ARG A 309 10.91 -3.45 -9.62
N THR A 310 9.82 -3.53 -8.84
CA THR A 310 9.21 -2.37 -8.19
C THR A 310 10.13 -1.70 -7.17
N ASP A 311 10.98 -2.49 -6.51
CA ASP A 311 12.01 -2.01 -5.59
C ASP A 311 13.01 -1.07 -6.27
N LYS A 312 13.49 -1.45 -7.46
CA LYS A 312 14.53 -0.71 -8.17
C LYS A 312 14.09 0.70 -8.54
N ILE A 313 12.92 0.85 -9.13
CA ILE A 313 12.42 2.16 -9.57
C ILE A 313 12.17 3.10 -8.39
N LEU A 314 11.69 2.58 -7.24
CA LEU A 314 11.47 3.38 -6.05
C LEU A 314 12.78 3.80 -5.39
N THR A 315 13.74 2.87 -5.23
CA THR A 315 15.06 3.17 -4.65
C THR A 315 15.89 4.13 -5.51
N GLU A 316 15.79 4.03 -6.84
CA GLU A 316 16.41 4.98 -7.76
C GLU A 316 15.83 6.39 -7.61
N ALA A 317 14.51 6.51 -7.42
CA ALA A 317 13.87 7.80 -7.19
C ALA A 317 14.25 8.42 -5.83
N ILE A 318 14.33 7.61 -4.78
CA ILE A 318 14.84 8.03 -3.45
C ILE A 318 16.29 8.50 -3.57
N ALA A 319 17.12 7.78 -4.33
CA ALA A 319 18.52 8.13 -4.56
C ALA A 319 18.66 9.45 -5.33
N ALA A 320 17.76 9.71 -6.27
CA ALA A 320 17.68 10.97 -7.02
C ALA A 320 17.19 12.15 -6.17
N GLY A 321 16.82 11.93 -4.90
CA GLY A 321 16.37 12.97 -3.98
C GLY A 321 14.91 13.40 -4.19
N ILE A 322 14.08 12.57 -4.81
CA ILE A 322 12.65 12.84 -4.92
C ILE A 322 12.01 12.58 -3.54
N PRO A 323 11.44 13.61 -2.89
CA PRO A 323 10.85 13.43 -1.57
C PRO A 323 9.51 12.69 -1.65
N ASP A 324 9.06 12.19 -0.52
CA ASP A 324 7.72 11.59 -0.35
C ASP A 324 7.43 10.45 -1.33
N ILE A 325 8.45 9.65 -1.69
CA ILE A 325 8.20 8.37 -2.39
C ILE A 325 7.29 7.48 -1.53
N TYR A 326 7.53 7.44 -0.23
CA TYR A 326 6.57 7.03 0.79
C TYR A 326 6.16 8.24 1.61
N LEU A 327 4.92 8.29 2.07
CA LEU A 327 4.53 9.34 3.00
C LEU A 327 5.20 9.12 4.36
N SER A 328 5.69 10.19 4.97
CA SER A 328 6.42 10.10 6.23
C SER A 328 5.60 9.52 7.38
N ASN A 329 4.31 9.89 7.45
CA ASN A 329 3.34 9.49 8.46
C ASN A 329 2.56 8.21 8.13
N ASP A 330 2.86 7.56 7.00
CA ASP A 330 2.07 6.45 6.46
C ASP A 330 2.96 5.33 5.93
N SER A 331 2.48 4.09 5.93
CA SER A 331 3.20 2.96 5.35
C SER A 331 3.15 2.95 3.82
N HIS A 332 2.19 3.65 3.22
CA HIS A 332 1.97 3.69 1.78
C HIS A 332 2.79 4.77 1.08
N TRP A 333 2.85 4.67 -0.24
CA TRP A 333 3.53 5.64 -1.10
C TRP A 333 2.80 6.98 -1.14
N GLY A 334 3.55 8.05 -1.41
CA GLY A 334 3.01 9.28 -1.96
C GLY A 334 2.70 9.12 -3.46
N SER A 335 2.12 10.14 -4.06
CA SER A 335 1.72 10.11 -5.48
C SER A 335 2.88 9.83 -6.44
N HIS A 336 4.09 10.28 -6.13
CA HIS A 336 5.29 9.96 -6.91
C HIS A 336 5.58 8.45 -6.86
N GLY A 337 5.53 7.83 -5.66
CA GLY A 337 5.73 6.40 -5.51
C GLY A 337 4.69 5.59 -6.28
N HIS A 338 3.40 5.96 -6.16
CA HIS A 338 2.32 5.33 -6.92
C HIS A 338 2.52 5.40 -8.43
N ARG A 339 2.91 6.56 -8.95
CA ARG A 339 3.18 6.74 -10.39
C ARG A 339 4.34 5.87 -10.86
N LEU A 340 5.42 5.81 -10.09
CA LEU A 340 6.60 5.00 -10.41
C LEU A 340 6.28 3.51 -10.35
N PHE A 341 5.51 3.08 -9.35
CA PHE A 341 5.07 1.70 -9.23
C PHE A 341 4.21 1.29 -10.44
N ALA A 342 3.25 2.12 -10.84
CA ALA A 342 2.45 1.90 -12.05
C ALA A 342 3.33 1.83 -13.32
N LYS A 343 4.37 2.67 -13.41
CA LYS A 343 5.33 2.64 -14.51
C LYS A 343 6.08 1.32 -14.56
N ALA A 344 6.59 0.83 -13.43
CA ALA A 344 7.30 -0.44 -13.36
C ALA A 344 6.44 -1.61 -13.87
N ILE A 345 5.15 -1.62 -13.50
CA ILE A 345 4.20 -2.65 -13.96
C ILE A 345 3.97 -2.54 -15.46
N ALA A 346 3.67 -1.34 -15.95
CA ALA A 346 3.38 -1.11 -17.37
C ALA A 346 4.58 -1.49 -18.26
N ASP A 347 5.79 -1.12 -17.84
CA ASP A 347 7.02 -1.43 -18.56
C ASP A 347 7.30 -2.95 -18.57
N PHE A 348 7.12 -3.62 -17.41
CA PHE A 348 7.26 -5.08 -17.31
C PHE A 348 6.31 -5.83 -18.23
N LEU A 349 5.09 -5.32 -18.39
CA LEU A 349 4.07 -5.90 -19.26
C LEU A 349 4.22 -5.53 -20.74
N GLY A 350 5.18 -4.68 -21.10
CA GLY A 350 5.38 -4.20 -22.46
C GLY A 350 4.31 -3.20 -22.93
N ALA A 351 3.62 -2.54 -21.99
CA ALA A 351 2.65 -1.52 -22.34
C ALA A 351 3.37 -0.29 -22.98
N PRO A 352 2.93 0.20 -24.15
CA PRO A 352 3.60 1.28 -24.82
C PRO A 352 3.60 2.56 -23.96
N ASP A 353 4.73 3.29 -24.03
CA ASP A 353 4.82 4.63 -23.47
C ASP A 353 4.14 5.58 -24.49
N LYS A 354 2.86 5.76 -24.31
CA LYS A 354 2.08 6.72 -25.08
C LYS A 354 1.97 7.98 -24.20
N ASN A 355 3.01 8.86 -24.27
CA ASN A 355 2.96 10.21 -23.75
C ASN A 355 1.88 11.01 -24.45
#